data_da21b45b34c7080ac093f0cb3d8808f8
#
_entry.id   da21b45b34c7080ac093f0cb3d8808f8
#
_cell.length_a   1.000
_cell.length_b   1.000
_cell.length_c   1.000
_cell.angle_alpha   90.00
_cell.angle_beta   90.00
_cell.angle_gamma   90.00
#
_symmetry.space_group_name_H-M   'P 1'
#
loop_
_entity.id
_entity.type
_entity.pdbx_description
1 polymer ?
#
loop_
_entity_poly.entity_id
_entity_poly.type
_entity_poly.pdbx_seq_one_letter_code
_entity_poly.pdbx_strand_id
1 'polypeptide(L)'
;MDGLTMSDKTIEEFIIKQGYNPFPLVRYTERPDVAANHILEGHVIIITDTSPSVIITPTTIFFHHVQHAEEYRQAPAVGTFLRWVRFLGILCSTFLLPIWFLFILEPNLLPDNLSYIGFNKPSHIPVILQVFLADFGVEFLRMAAIHTPTALSTAMGLIAAVLIGQIAIDVGLFTPEVILYVSLAAIGTFTTPSYELSVANKIVRLIILALVAIFKLNGLIIGFTLLIIYLTSIRSLQTPYMWPFIPFNGKALWQVLIRTSVPGSKVRPSIVHPQNRSKIPPNS
;
A
#
# COMPACT_ATOMS: atom_id res chain seq x y z
N MET A 1 27.34 -17.35 -11.71
CA MET A 1 26.84 -15.96 -11.87
C MET A 1 27.97 -15.01 -12.22
N ASP A 2 28.88 -15.44 -13.05
CA ASP A 2 30.02 -14.63 -13.46
C ASP A 2 29.54 -13.43 -14.27
N GLY A 3 30.00 -12.23 -13.92
CA GLY A 3 29.68 -10.98 -14.64
C GLY A 3 28.39 -10.25 -14.21
N LEU A 4 27.65 -10.72 -13.21
CA LEU A 4 26.48 -10.03 -12.67
C LEU A 4 26.85 -9.27 -11.39
N THR A 5 26.36 -8.03 -11.26
CA THR A 5 26.45 -7.28 -10.02
C THR A 5 25.54 -7.93 -9.00
N MET A 6 26.12 -8.51 -7.95
CA MET A 6 25.37 -9.15 -6.86
C MET A 6 24.82 -8.07 -5.94
N SER A 7 23.61 -7.58 -6.25
CA SER A 7 22.83 -6.72 -5.36
C SER A 7 21.66 -7.52 -4.77
N ASP A 8 21.04 -6.97 -3.73
CA ASP A 8 19.84 -7.54 -3.12
C ASP A 8 18.73 -7.78 -4.16
N LYS A 9 18.48 -6.81 -5.05
CA LYS A 9 17.46 -6.94 -6.11
C LYS A 9 17.78 -8.05 -7.11
N THR A 10 19.05 -8.22 -7.48
CA THR A 10 19.48 -9.31 -8.37
C THR A 10 19.19 -10.67 -7.73
N ILE A 11 19.50 -10.83 -6.44
CA ILE A 11 19.23 -12.06 -5.70
C ILE A 11 17.73 -12.32 -5.59
N GLU A 12 16.93 -11.28 -5.31
CA GLU A 12 15.47 -11.41 -5.28
C GLU A 12 14.93 -11.99 -6.58
N GLU A 13 15.33 -11.43 -7.73
CA GLU A 13 14.84 -11.85 -9.05
C GLU A 13 15.23 -13.30 -9.39
N PHE A 14 16.35 -13.79 -8.87
CA PHE A 14 16.75 -15.20 -9.04
C PHE A 14 15.98 -16.16 -8.11
N ILE A 15 15.68 -15.74 -6.89
CA ILE A 15 14.99 -16.56 -5.90
C ILE A 15 13.48 -16.57 -6.12
N ILE A 16 12.93 -15.41 -6.51
CA ILE A 16 11.48 -15.21 -6.64
C ILE A 16 11.15 -14.86 -8.07
N LYS A 17 10.34 -15.70 -8.71
CA LYS A 17 9.81 -15.43 -10.05
C LYS A 17 8.70 -14.38 -9.97
N GLN A 18 9.09 -13.11 -9.82
CA GLN A 18 8.12 -12.01 -9.66
C GLN A 18 7.41 -11.69 -10.97
N GLY A 19 8.10 -11.80 -12.13
CA GLY A 19 7.54 -11.46 -13.44
C GLY A 19 7.02 -10.03 -13.50
N TYR A 20 5.82 -9.83 -14.05
CA TYR A 20 5.13 -8.53 -14.10
C TYR A 20 4.25 -8.24 -12.87
N ASN A 21 4.42 -8.98 -11.78
CA ASN A 21 3.65 -8.76 -10.56
C ASN A 21 4.09 -7.44 -9.90
N PRO A 22 3.18 -6.46 -9.71
CA PRO A 22 3.52 -5.20 -9.06
C PRO A 22 3.64 -5.29 -7.54
N PHE A 23 3.11 -6.36 -6.93
CA PHE A 23 3.13 -6.52 -5.48
C PHE A 23 4.49 -7.06 -5.00
N PRO A 24 5.11 -6.44 -3.98
CA PRO A 24 6.38 -6.91 -3.44
C PRO A 24 6.22 -8.27 -2.76
N LEU A 25 7.08 -9.22 -3.10
CA LEU A 25 7.08 -10.58 -2.57
C LEU A 25 8.13 -10.81 -1.50
N VAL A 26 9.00 -9.83 -1.28
CA VAL A 26 9.97 -9.75 -0.20
C VAL A 26 9.84 -8.41 0.51
N ARG A 27 10.46 -8.30 1.67
CA ARG A 27 10.58 -7.05 2.40
C ARG A 27 12.05 -6.67 2.52
N TYR A 28 12.35 -5.41 2.32
CA TYR A 28 13.67 -4.83 2.55
C TYR A 28 13.70 -4.07 3.87
N THR A 29 14.82 -4.13 4.56
CA THR A 29 15.09 -3.29 5.73
C THR A 29 16.58 -2.98 5.85
N GLU A 30 16.87 -1.72 6.20
CA GLU A 30 18.22 -1.28 6.57
C GLU A 30 18.41 -1.28 8.10
N ARG A 31 17.38 -1.67 8.83
CA ARG A 31 17.34 -1.62 10.29
C ARG A 31 17.71 -2.99 10.88
N PRO A 32 18.82 -3.10 11.61
CA PRO A 32 19.24 -4.38 12.18
C PRO A 32 18.31 -4.89 13.28
N ASP A 33 17.64 -4.00 14.03
CA ASP A 33 16.64 -4.39 15.04
C ASP A 33 15.40 -5.04 14.41
N VAL A 34 14.95 -4.56 13.25
CA VAL A 34 13.86 -5.15 12.48
C VAL A 34 14.27 -6.52 11.93
N ALA A 35 15.46 -6.63 11.33
CA ALA A 35 15.98 -7.89 10.83
C ALA A 35 16.11 -8.95 11.94
N ALA A 36 16.67 -8.58 13.10
CA ALA A 36 16.80 -9.47 14.25
C ALA A 36 15.44 -9.99 14.75
N ASN A 37 14.44 -9.12 14.85
CA ASN A 37 13.09 -9.53 15.25
C ASN A 37 12.48 -10.55 14.27
N HIS A 38 12.69 -10.38 12.95
CA HIS A 38 12.18 -11.33 11.95
C HIS A 38 12.90 -12.67 12.01
N ILE A 39 14.23 -12.70 12.30
CA ILE A 39 14.95 -13.94 12.56
C ILE A 39 14.34 -14.68 13.76
N LEU A 40 14.06 -13.96 14.85
CA LEU A 40 13.43 -14.54 16.03
C LEU A 40 12.00 -15.05 15.76
N GLU A 41 11.32 -14.47 14.79
CA GLU A 41 10.01 -14.94 14.30
C GLU A 41 10.10 -16.13 13.35
N GLY A 42 11.30 -16.46 12.84
CA GLY A 42 11.55 -17.60 11.97
C GLY A 42 11.56 -17.26 10.48
N HIS A 43 11.64 -15.97 10.12
CA HIS A 43 11.88 -15.57 8.73
C HIS A 43 13.31 -15.84 8.31
N VAL A 44 13.51 -16.02 7.01
CA VAL A 44 14.83 -16.09 6.40
C VAL A 44 15.30 -14.68 6.09
N ILE A 45 16.50 -14.33 6.52
CA ILE A 45 17.15 -13.06 6.21
C ILE A 45 18.30 -13.33 5.25
N ILE A 46 18.32 -12.61 4.12
CA ILE A 46 19.40 -12.69 3.13
C ILE A 46 20.18 -11.39 3.21
N ILE A 47 21.46 -11.50 3.51
CA ILE A 47 22.40 -10.38 3.61
C ILE A 47 23.31 -10.44 2.40
N THR A 48 23.41 -9.32 1.68
CA THR A 48 24.27 -9.19 0.50
C THR A 48 25.33 -8.14 0.81
N ASP A 49 26.59 -8.49 0.61
CA ASP A 49 27.73 -7.63 0.97
C ASP A 49 27.72 -6.27 0.24
N THR A 50 27.19 -6.22 -0.97
CA THR A 50 27.14 -5.01 -1.80
C THR A 50 25.89 -4.14 -1.58
N SER A 51 25.00 -4.51 -0.64
CA SER A 51 23.73 -3.85 -0.44
C SER A 51 23.58 -3.35 1.01
N PRO A 52 23.09 -2.11 1.23
CA PRO A 52 22.86 -1.58 2.58
C PRO A 52 21.64 -2.20 3.25
N SER A 53 20.75 -2.81 2.49
CA SER A 53 19.53 -3.45 2.96
C SER A 53 19.65 -4.97 3.01
N VAL A 54 18.82 -5.58 3.85
CA VAL A 54 18.66 -7.04 3.88
C VAL A 54 17.29 -7.44 3.41
N ILE A 55 17.19 -8.62 2.75
CA ILE A 55 15.94 -9.19 2.27
C ILE A 55 15.34 -10.05 3.39
N ILE A 56 14.04 -9.84 3.66
CA ILE A 56 13.25 -10.65 4.59
C ILE A 56 12.23 -11.44 3.79
N THR A 57 12.20 -12.75 3.96
CA THR A 57 11.28 -13.65 3.27
C THR A 57 10.91 -14.85 4.15
N PRO A 58 9.76 -15.53 3.99
CA PRO A 58 8.61 -15.11 3.17
C PRO A 58 7.87 -13.90 3.75
N THR A 59 7.12 -13.19 2.92
CA THR A 59 6.29 -12.07 3.36
C THR A 59 4.87 -12.21 2.86
N THR A 60 3.93 -11.47 3.49
CA THR A 60 2.53 -11.39 3.09
C THR A 60 2.13 -9.92 2.93
N ILE A 61 1.01 -9.67 2.24
CA ILE A 61 0.48 -8.31 2.08
C ILE A 61 0.31 -7.63 3.45
N PHE A 62 -0.16 -8.37 4.45
CA PHE A 62 -0.40 -7.82 5.79
C PHE A 62 0.89 -7.52 6.56
N PHE A 63 1.98 -8.28 6.36
CA PHE A 63 3.27 -7.96 6.95
C PHE A 63 3.85 -6.65 6.43
N HIS A 64 3.64 -6.33 5.16
CA HIS A 64 4.01 -5.03 4.61
C HIS A 64 3.25 -3.87 5.27
N HIS A 65 2.02 -4.10 5.72
CA HIS A 65 1.19 -3.08 6.34
C HIS A 65 1.39 -2.94 7.86
N VAL A 66 1.61 -4.06 8.55
CA VAL A 66 1.56 -4.13 10.03
C VAL A 66 2.89 -3.82 10.68
N GLN A 67 4.01 -4.14 10.03
CA GLN A 67 5.32 -4.06 10.69
C GLN A 67 6.01 -2.72 10.44
N HIS A 68 5.48 -1.66 11.05
CA HIS A 68 6.23 -0.41 11.15
C HIS A 68 6.93 -0.33 12.52
N ALA A 69 8.23 -0.01 12.49
CA ALA A 69 9.06 0.00 13.71
C ALA A 69 8.53 0.93 14.81
N GLU A 70 7.88 2.03 14.44
CA GLU A 70 7.31 2.96 15.40
C GLU A 70 6.13 2.39 16.18
N GLU A 71 5.36 1.46 15.62
CA GLU A 71 4.26 0.82 16.34
C GLU A 71 4.77 0.03 17.56
N TYR A 72 5.96 -0.59 17.44
CA TYR A 72 6.55 -1.38 18.54
C TYR A 72 7.12 -0.52 19.67
N ARG A 73 7.38 0.76 19.41
CA ARG A 73 7.87 1.69 20.44
C ARG A 73 6.75 2.33 21.25
N GLN A 74 5.51 2.30 20.76
CA GLN A 74 4.35 2.91 21.42
C GLN A 74 3.62 1.93 22.33
N ALA A 75 2.71 2.43 23.17
CA ALA A 75 1.80 1.57 23.93
C ALA A 75 0.90 0.72 22.98
N PRO A 76 0.50 -0.51 23.37
CA PRO A 76 -0.29 -1.38 22.50
C PRO A 76 -1.58 -0.75 21.95
N ALA A 77 -2.27 0.07 22.73
CA ALA A 77 -3.48 0.78 22.29
C ALA A 77 -3.17 1.80 21.18
N VAL A 78 -2.11 2.60 21.36
CA VAL A 78 -1.67 3.60 20.36
C VAL A 78 -1.21 2.90 19.08
N GLY A 79 -0.40 1.85 19.20
CA GLY A 79 0.04 1.06 18.04
C GLY A 79 -1.14 0.43 17.28
N THR A 80 -2.18 -0.04 17.98
CA THR A 80 -3.40 -0.56 17.37
C THR A 80 -4.14 0.54 16.59
N PHE A 81 -4.31 1.73 17.19
CA PHE A 81 -4.95 2.86 16.53
C PHE A 81 -4.21 3.27 15.26
N LEU A 82 -2.89 3.44 15.31
CA LEU A 82 -2.07 3.78 14.13
C LEU A 82 -2.20 2.73 13.01
N ARG A 83 -2.31 1.46 13.37
CA ARG A 83 -2.54 0.37 12.42
C ARG A 83 -3.88 0.50 11.72
N TRP A 84 -4.96 0.81 12.44
CA TRP A 84 -6.28 1.04 11.85
C TRP A 84 -6.30 2.25 10.93
N VAL A 85 -5.67 3.35 11.33
CA VAL A 85 -5.53 4.55 10.47
C VAL A 85 -4.80 4.19 9.18
N ARG A 86 -3.77 3.36 9.25
CA ARG A 86 -3.03 2.90 8.07
C ARG A 86 -3.89 2.02 7.16
N PHE A 87 -4.62 1.07 7.70
CA PHE A 87 -5.55 0.26 6.90
C PHE A 87 -6.60 1.11 6.21
N LEU A 88 -7.17 2.10 6.91
CA LEU A 88 -8.09 3.05 6.31
C LEU A 88 -7.43 3.84 5.18
N GLY A 89 -6.22 4.35 5.40
CA GLY A 89 -5.44 5.05 4.37
C GLY A 89 -5.21 4.21 3.11
N ILE A 90 -4.88 2.92 3.27
CA ILE A 90 -4.68 2.00 2.15
C ILE A 90 -5.99 1.75 1.40
N LEU A 91 -7.09 1.54 2.11
CA LEU A 91 -8.42 1.39 1.48
C LEU A 91 -8.81 2.67 0.72
N CYS A 92 -8.62 3.83 1.31
CA CYS A 92 -8.85 5.12 0.63
C CYS A 92 -7.94 5.28 -0.59
N SER A 93 -6.65 4.94 -0.48
CA SER A 93 -5.72 5.06 -1.60
C SER A 93 -6.12 4.20 -2.79
N THR A 94 -6.76 3.06 -2.59
CA THR A 94 -7.10 2.11 -3.64
C THR A 94 -8.52 2.31 -4.18
N PHE A 95 -9.51 2.51 -3.30
CA PHE A 95 -10.92 2.45 -3.67
C PHE A 95 -11.65 3.79 -3.67
N LEU A 96 -11.14 4.83 -2.98
CA LEU A 96 -11.85 6.10 -2.86
C LEU A 96 -12.17 6.74 -4.22
N LEU A 97 -11.19 6.85 -5.11
CA LEU A 97 -11.38 7.44 -6.43
C LEU A 97 -12.32 6.63 -7.34
N PRO A 98 -12.17 5.30 -7.48
CA PRO A 98 -13.10 4.50 -8.25
C PRO A 98 -14.55 4.56 -7.73
N ILE A 99 -14.76 4.54 -6.41
CA ILE A 99 -16.09 4.61 -5.80
C ILE A 99 -16.69 6.00 -6.00
N TRP A 100 -15.93 7.06 -5.75
CA TRP A 100 -16.39 8.42 -5.98
C TRP A 100 -16.74 8.65 -7.45
N PHE A 101 -15.91 8.20 -8.37
CA PHE A 101 -16.15 8.32 -9.80
C PHE A 101 -17.40 7.52 -10.24
N LEU A 102 -17.65 6.37 -9.62
CA LEU A 102 -18.90 5.62 -9.84
C LEU A 102 -20.12 6.44 -9.46
N PHE A 103 -20.11 7.16 -8.33
CA PHE A 103 -21.22 8.02 -7.92
C PHE A 103 -21.47 9.21 -8.87
N ILE A 104 -20.43 9.67 -9.57
CA ILE A 104 -20.60 10.67 -10.64
C ILE A 104 -21.31 10.06 -11.84
N LEU A 105 -20.93 8.81 -12.22
CA LEU A 105 -21.52 8.13 -13.38
C LEU A 105 -22.95 7.62 -13.12
N GLU A 106 -23.26 7.28 -11.89
CA GLU A 106 -24.54 6.73 -11.46
C GLU A 106 -25.04 7.42 -10.18
N PRO A 107 -25.55 8.66 -10.30
CA PRO A 107 -26.03 9.43 -9.15
C PRO A 107 -27.15 8.72 -8.37
N ASN A 108 -27.92 7.85 -9.02
CA ASN A 108 -28.99 7.09 -8.37
C ASN A 108 -28.53 6.11 -7.29
N LEU A 109 -27.23 5.78 -7.26
CA LEU A 109 -26.64 4.96 -6.20
C LEU A 109 -26.37 5.76 -4.93
N LEU A 110 -26.40 7.09 -5.01
CA LEU A 110 -26.10 7.95 -3.88
C LEU A 110 -27.42 8.31 -3.17
N PRO A 111 -27.53 8.11 -1.84
CA PRO A 111 -28.67 8.61 -1.07
C PRO A 111 -28.80 10.13 -1.18
N ASP A 112 -30.04 10.66 -1.17
CA ASP A 112 -30.31 12.10 -1.31
C ASP A 112 -29.56 12.96 -0.28
N ASN A 113 -29.37 12.45 0.93
CA ASN A 113 -28.62 13.11 2.00
C ASN A 113 -27.11 13.28 1.71
N LEU A 114 -26.56 12.55 0.74
CA LEU A 114 -25.15 12.58 0.36
C LEU A 114 -24.92 13.18 -1.03
N SER A 115 -25.92 13.88 -1.58
CA SER A 115 -25.85 14.50 -2.92
C SER A 115 -24.69 15.49 -3.08
N TYR A 116 -24.18 16.06 -1.97
CA TYR A 116 -23.01 16.96 -1.95
C TYR A 116 -21.68 16.26 -2.30
N ILE A 117 -21.62 14.93 -2.26
CA ILE A 117 -20.43 14.13 -2.66
C ILE A 117 -20.30 14.09 -4.19
N GLY A 118 -21.41 14.32 -4.89
CA GLY A 118 -21.48 14.31 -6.36
C GLY A 118 -20.75 15.50 -6.97
N PHE A 119 -20.92 15.62 -8.27
CA PHE A 119 -20.32 16.67 -9.09
C PHE A 119 -21.28 17.84 -9.22
N ASN A 120 -20.86 19.04 -8.80
CA ASN A 120 -21.77 20.19 -8.69
C ASN A 120 -21.67 21.18 -9.87
N LYS A 121 -20.61 21.12 -10.68
CA LYS A 121 -20.40 22.09 -11.78
C LYS A 121 -20.01 21.40 -13.09
N PRO A 122 -20.58 21.81 -14.22
CA PRO A 122 -20.13 21.34 -15.52
C PRO A 122 -18.67 21.72 -15.76
N SER A 123 -17.87 20.79 -16.21
CA SER A 123 -16.45 20.97 -16.54
C SER A 123 -16.22 20.88 -18.04
N HIS A 124 -15.26 21.65 -18.55
CA HIS A 124 -14.84 21.61 -19.95
C HIS A 124 -14.10 20.30 -20.30
N ILE A 125 -13.46 19.67 -19.30
CA ILE A 125 -12.68 18.44 -19.47
C ILE A 125 -13.45 17.29 -18.82
N PRO A 126 -13.53 16.10 -19.46
CA PRO A 126 -14.15 14.92 -18.84
C PRO A 126 -13.49 14.61 -17.49
N VAL A 127 -14.32 14.35 -16.47
CA VAL A 127 -13.85 14.13 -15.09
C VAL A 127 -12.82 13.00 -15.00
N ILE A 128 -13.00 11.93 -15.76
CA ILE A 128 -12.04 10.82 -15.82
C ILE A 128 -10.64 11.30 -16.22
N LEU A 129 -10.53 12.17 -17.22
CA LEU A 129 -9.26 12.71 -17.68
C LEU A 129 -8.64 13.63 -16.62
N GLN A 130 -9.46 14.45 -15.94
CA GLN A 130 -8.99 15.27 -14.83
C GLN A 130 -8.40 14.39 -13.71
N VAL A 131 -9.08 13.31 -13.30
CA VAL A 131 -8.61 12.38 -12.27
C VAL A 131 -7.27 11.76 -12.68
N PHE A 132 -7.14 11.27 -13.92
CA PHE A 132 -5.88 10.72 -14.39
C PHE A 132 -4.76 11.78 -14.39
N LEU A 133 -5.00 12.96 -14.94
CA LEU A 133 -4.00 14.03 -14.99
C LEU A 133 -3.56 14.48 -13.60
N ALA A 134 -4.50 14.65 -12.68
CA ALA A 134 -4.20 15.05 -11.30
C ALA A 134 -3.41 13.95 -10.57
N ASP A 135 -3.80 12.68 -10.73
CA ASP A 135 -3.13 11.55 -10.09
C ASP A 135 -1.71 11.33 -10.62
N PHE A 136 -1.48 11.49 -11.93
CA PHE A 136 -0.13 11.50 -12.51
C PHE A 136 0.66 12.72 -12.05
N GLY A 137 0.04 13.90 -11.95
CA GLY A 137 0.69 15.11 -11.43
C GLY A 137 1.23 14.91 -10.01
N VAL A 138 0.44 14.30 -9.13
CA VAL A 138 0.89 13.93 -7.77
C VAL A 138 2.08 12.96 -7.81
N GLU A 139 2.08 11.98 -8.74
CA GLU A 139 3.19 11.05 -8.85
C GLU A 139 4.47 11.70 -9.38
N PHE A 140 4.38 12.61 -10.33
CA PHE A 140 5.53 13.40 -10.78
C PHE A 140 6.14 14.20 -9.63
N LEU A 141 5.31 14.81 -8.78
CA LEU A 141 5.79 15.50 -7.58
C LEU A 141 6.49 14.55 -6.61
N ARG A 142 5.92 13.36 -6.40
CA ARG A 142 6.52 12.33 -5.55
C ARG A 142 7.89 11.89 -6.08
N MET A 143 7.98 11.61 -7.39
CA MET A 143 9.25 11.24 -8.04
C MET A 143 10.27 12.37 -7.96
N ALA A 144 9.86 13.63 -8.21
CA ALA A 144 10.72 14.78 -8.08
C ALA A 144 11.24 14.94 -6.64
N ALA A 145 10.39 14.72 -5.63
CA ALA A 145 10.77 14.82 -4.21
C ALA A 145 11.82 13.78 -3.79
N ILE A 146 11.84 12.60 -4.41
CA ILE A 146 12.83 11.54 -4.11
C ILE A 146 14.22 11.93 -4.61
N HIS A 147 14.29 12.62 -5.76
CA HIS A 147 15.55 12.92 -6.45
C HIS A 147 16.12 14.29 -6.13
N THR A 148 15.39 15.16 -5.40
CA THR A 148 15.83 16.53 -5.11
C THR A 148 16.24 16.71 -3.64
N PRO A 149 17.23 17.60 -3.35
CA PRO A 149 17.55 17.98 -1.98
C PRO A 149 16.32 18.53 -1.25
N THR A 150 16.22 18.28 0.05
CA THR A 150 15.03 18.59 0.89
C THR A 150 14.52 20.02 0.78
N ALA A 151 15.42 21.01 0.77
CA ALA A 151 15.05 22.43 0.66
C ALA A 151 14.36 22.76 -0.67
N LEU A 152 14.90 22.26 -1.78
CA LEU A 152 14.32 22.46 -3.11
C LEU A 152 13.01 21.69 -3.28
N SER A 153 12.94 20.46 -2.74
CA SER A 153 11.73 19.63 -2.75
C SER A 153 10.55 20.34 -2.05
N THR A 154 10.80 21.01 -0.91
CA THR A 154 9.77 21.77 -0.20
C THR A 154 9.27 22.96 -1.04
N ALA A 155 10.17 23.71 -1.67
CA ALA A 155 9.80 24.83 -2.53
C ALA A 155 9.00 24.37 -3.75
N MET A 156 9.43 23.30 -4.42
CA MET A 156 8.70 22.70 -5.55
C MET A 156 7.32 22.19 -5.13
N GLY A 157 7.22 21.57 -3.96
CA GLY A 157 5.94 21.12 -3.41
C GLY A 157 4.95 22.26 -3.18
N LEU A 158 5.42 23.41 -2.67
CA LEU A 158 4.59 24.60 -2.48
C LEU A 158 4.12 25.18 -3.83
N ILE A 159 5.02 25.32 -4.80
CA ILE A 159 4.67 25.78 -6.15
C ILE A 159 3.65 24.87 -6.79
N ALA A 160 3.85 23.57 -6.70
CA ALA A 160 2.93 22.59 -7.25
C ALA A 160 1.55 22.62 -6.55
N ALA A 161 1.50 22.82 -5.23
CA ALA A 161 0.25 22.96 -4.51
C ALA A 161 -0.56 24.18 -5.01
N VAL A 162 0.11 25.30 -5.32
CA VAL A 162 -0.56 26.49 -5.89
C VAL A 162 -0.97 26.25 -7.35
N LEU A 163 -0.09 25.68 -8.17
CA LEU A 163 -0.37 25.44 -9.59
C LEU A 163 -1.52 24.45 -9.79
N ILE A 164 -1.46 23.30 -9.12
CA ILE A 164 -2.44 22.21 -9.28
C ILE A 164 -3.69 22.50 -8.44
N GLY A 165 -3.53 23.03 -7.23
CA GLY A 165 -4.64 23.26 -6.32
C GLY A 165 -5.46 24.50 -6.64
N GLN A 166 -4.85 25.63 -6.95
CA GLN A 166 -5.57 26.89 -7.11
C GLN A 166 -5.65 27.33 -8.57
N ILE A 167 -4.53 27.49 -9.24
CA ILE A 167 -4.52 28.01 -10.62
C ILE A 167 -5.25 27.08 -11.58
N ALA A 168 -5.07 25.76 -11.46
CA ALA A 168 -5.75 24.81 -12.34
C ALA A 168 -7.27 24.78 -12.14
N ILE A 169 -7.76 25.09 -10.95
CA ILE A 169 -9.20 25.27 -10.67
C ILE A 169 -9.67 26.60 -11.26
N ASP A 170 -8.94 27.70 -11.05
CA ASP A 170 -9.33 29.02 -11.50
C ASP A 170 -9.44 29.12 -13.04
N VAL A 171 -8.55 28.43 -13.76
CA VAL A 171 -8.59 28.35 -15.23
C VAL A 171 -9.59 27.29 -15.76
N GLY A 172 -10.27 26.57 -14.87
CA GLY A 172 -11.28 25.57 -15.24
C GLY A 172 -10.70 24.24 -15.76
N LEU A 173 -9.41 23.97 -15.52
CA LEU A 173 -8.75 22.72 -15.92
C LEU A 173 -9.18 21.57 -15.01
N PHE A 174 -9.26 21.83 -13.70
CA PHE A 174 -9.72 20.88 -12.70
C PHE A 174 -10.90 21.42 -11.93
N THR A 175 -11.75 20.52 -11.46
CA THR A 175 -12.80 20.86 -10.49
C THR A 175 -12.29 20.67 -9.07
N PRO A 176 -12.80 21.45 -8.09
CA PRO A 176 -12.40 21.32 -6.69
C PRO A 176 -12.58 19.91 -6.13
N GLU A 177 -13.65 19.22 -6.54
CA GLU A 177 -13.96 17.86 -6.10
C GLU A 177 -12.89 16.86 -6.57
N VAL A 178 -12.43 16.97 -7.83
CA VAL A 178 -11.34 16.11 -8.34
C VAL A 178 -10.09 16.29 -7.50
N ILE A 179 -9.68 17.53 -7.25
CA ILE A 179 -8.49 17.82 -6.46
C ILE A 179 -8.64 17.28 -5.03
N LEU A 180 -9.81 17.46 -4.41
CA LEU A 180 -10.08 16.95 -3.07
C LEU A 180 -9.91 15.44 -2.99
N TYR A 181 -10.59 14.67 -3.86
CA TYR A 181 -10.56 13.21 -3.79
C TYR A 181 -9.22 12.63 -4.23
N VAL A 182 -8.55 13.21 -5.20
CA VAL A 182 -7.18 12.82 -5.59
C VAL A 182 -6.20 13.08 -4.44
N SER A 183 -6.32 14.22 -3.76
CA SER A 183 -5.45 14.53 -2.60
C SER A 183 -5.68 13.56 -1.44
N LEU A 184 -6.92 13.22 -1.11
CA LEU A 184 -7.22 12.22 -0.08
C LEU A 184 -6.67 10.85 -0.43
N ALA A 185 -6.80 10.42 -1.69
CA ALA A 185 -6.22 9.16 -2.16
C ALA A 185 -4.69 9.19 -2.11
N ALA A 186 -4.06 10.33 -2.45
CA ALA A 186 -2.62 10.50 -2.36
C ALA A 186 -2.11 10.44 -0.91
N ILE A 187 -2.80 11.10 0.04
CA ILE A 187 -2.50 10.99 1.48
C ILE A 187 -2.58 9.53 1.91
N GLY A 188 -3.62 8.81 1.52
CA GLY A 188 -3.75 7.38 1.77
C GLY A 188 -2.58 6.56 1.20
N THR A 189 -2.08 6.92 0.01
CA THR A 189 -0.91 6.28 -0.60
C THR A 189 0.36 6.47 0.26
N PHE A 190 0.56 7.68 0.83
CA PHE A 190 1.71 7.97 1.70
C PHE A 190 1.65 7.26 3.06
N THR A 191 0.48 6.80 3.51
CA THR A 191 0.38 5.99 4.74
C THR A 191 0.91 4.57 4.58
N THR A 192 1.13 4.11 3.35
CA THR A 192 1.67 2.77 3.07
C THR A 192 3.18 2.74 3.34
N PRO A 193 3.69 1.89 4.27
CA PRO A 193 5.09 1.90 4.66
C PRO A 193 6.05 1.47 3.55
N SER A 194 5.61 0.56 2.67
CA SER A 194 6.39 0.07 1.53
C SER A 194 6.11 0.90 0.29
N TYR A 195 7.18 1.46 -0.32
CA TYR A 195 7.08 2.21 -1.56
C TYR A 195 6.51 1.34 -2.70
N GLU A 196 7.07 0.15 -2.90
CA GLU A 196 6.63 -0.77 -3.95
C GLU A 196 5.14 -1.14 -3.81
N LEU A 197 4.70 -1.43 -2.57
CA LEU A 197 3.30 -1.72 -2.31
C LEU A 197 2.39 -0.50 -2.55
N SER A 198 2.85 0.71 -2.24
CA SER A 198 2.09 1.94 -2.50
C SER A 198 1.90 2.17 -4.01
N VAL A 199 2.92 1.88 -4.81
CA VAL A 199 2.83 1.94 -6.29
C VAL A 199 1.93 0.83 -6.83
N ALA A 200 2.02 -0.40 -6.28
CA ALA A 200 1.12 -1.50 -6.65
C ALA A 200 -0.35 -1.15 -6.41
N ASN A 201 -0.68 -0.59 -5.23
CA ASN A 201 -2.03 -0.13 -4.91
C ASN A 201 -2.50 0.97 -5.87
N LYS A 202 -1.61 1.86 -6.29
CA LYS A 202 -1.92 2.90 -7.28
C LYS A 202 -2.23 2.30 -8.66
N ILE A 203 -1.44 1.34 -9.12
CA ILE A 203 -1.69 0.63 -10.38
C ILE A 203 -3.07 -0.04 -10.33
N VAL A 204 -3.39 -0.73 -9.24
CA VAL A 204 -4.70 -1.35 -9.03
C VAL A 204 -5.82 -0.31 -9.07
N ARG A 205 -5.65 0.82 -8.39
CA ARG A 205 -6.61 1.94 -8.41
C ARG A 205 -6.89 2.42 -9.84
N LEU A 206 -5.84 2.65 -10.64
CA LEU A 206 -5.98 3.11 -12.03
C LEU A 206 -6.71 2.09 -12.91
N ILE A 207 -6.42 0.79 -12.72
CA ILE A 207 -7.12 -0.29 -13.43
C ILE A 207 -8.60 -0.33 -13.05
N ILE A 208 -8.92 -0.29 -11.75
CA ILE A 208 -10.31 -0.30 -11.28
C ILE A 208 -11.04 0.96 -11.77
N LEU A 209 -10.39 2.13 -11.74
CA LEU A 209 -10.96 3.38 -12.25
C LEU A 209 -11.29 3.29 -13.74
N ALA A 210 -10.40 2.71 -14.54
CA ALA A 210 -10.66 2.47 -15.97
C ALA A 210 -11.83 1.49 -16.20
N LEU A 211 -11.90 0.43 -15.40
CA LEU A 211 -13.03 -0.52 -15.46
C LEU A 211 -14.36 0.16 -15.08
N VAL A 212 -14.36 1.00 -14.05
CA VAL A 212 -15.54 1.77 -13.64
C VAL A 212 -15.95 2.76 -14.74
N ALA A 213 -15.00 3.41 -15.40
CA ALA A 213 -15.30 4.32 -16.51
C ALA A 213 -16.01 3.64 -17.67
N ILE A 214 -15.70 2.36 -17.95
CA ILE A 214 -16.28 1.60 -19.07
C ILE A 214 -17.56 0.87 -18.64
N PHE A 215 -17.52 0.17 -17.50
CA PHE A 215 -18.57 -0.75 -17.08
C PHE A 215 -19.37 -0.29 -15.86
N LYS A 216 -19.11 0.93 -15.35
CA LYS A 216 -19.77 1.55 -14.19
C LYS A 216 -19.73 0.62 -12.97
N LEU A 217 -20.88 0.35 -12.31
CA LEU A 217 -20.98 -0.54 -11.16
C LEU A 217 -20.40 -1.94 -11.42
N ASN A 218 -20.70 -2.51 -12.58
CA ASN A 218 -20.14 -3.82 -12.95
C ASN A 218 -18.62 -3.76 -13.05
N GLY A 219 -18.02 -2.65 -13.47
CA GLY A 219 -16.60 -2.43 -13.52
C GLY A 219 -15.94 -2.45 -12.13
N LEU A 220 -16.59 -1.87 -11.13
CA LEU A 220 -16.11 -1.93 -9.74
C LEU A 220 -16.13 -3.37 -9.21
N ILE A 221 -17.23 -4.09 -9.45
CA ILE A 221 -17.39 -5.48 -9.01
C ILE A 221 -16.35 -6.39 -9.69
N ILE A 222 -16.17 -6.26 -11.01
CA ILE A 222 -15.18 -7.02 -11.77
C ILE A 222 -13.77 -6.70 -11.27
N GLY A 223 -13.42 -5.43 -11.14
CA GLY A 223 -12.10 -4.99 -10.69
C GLY A 223 -11.76 -5.50 -9.29
N PHE A 224 -12.70 -5.40 -8.34
CA PHE A 224 -12.54 -5.93 -6.99
C PHE A 224 -12.38 -7.46 -6.98
N THR A 225 -13.22 -8.17 -7.74
CA THR A 225 -13.16 -9.64 -7.84
C THR A 225 -11.84 -10.09 -8.44
N LEU A 226 -11.39 -9.46 -9.54
CA LEU A 226 -10.11 -9.77 -10.17
C LEU A 226 -8.95 -9.48 -9.23
N LEU A 227 -8.99 -8.39 -8.46
CA LEU A 227 -7.96 -8.08 -7.46
C LEU A 227 -7.87 -9.19 -6.40
N ILE A 228 -9.00 -9.64 -5.85
CA ILE A 228 -9.00 -10.74 -4.86
C ILE A 228 -8.46 -12.03 -5.46
N ILE A 229 -8.93 -12.42 -6.64
CA ILE A 229 -8.45 -13.63 -7.34
C ILE A 229 -6.93 -13.52 -7.56
N TYR A 230 -6.48 -12.38 -8.04
CA TYR A 230 -5.06 -12.14 -8.28
C TYR A 230 -4.22 -12.26 -7.01
N LEU A 231 -4.60 -11.55 -5.93
CA LEU A 231 -3.89 -11.59 -4.65
C LEU A 231 -3.87 -12.99 -4.02
N THR A 232 -4.93 -13.79 -4.22
CA THR A 232 -4.98 -15.18 -3.72
C THR A 232 -4.11 -16.13 -4.52
N SER A 233 -3.85 -15.82 -5.80
CA SER A 233 -2.97 -16.61 -6.66
C SER A 233 -1.49 -16.36 -6.39
N ILE A 234 -1.14 -15.22 -5.81
CA ILE A 234 0.25 -14.83 -5.51
C ILE A 234 0.78 -15.62 -4.32
N ARG A 235 2.03 -16.04 -4.42
CA ARG A 235 2.79 -16.69 -3.33
C ARG A 235 4.16 -16.03 -3.18
N SER A 236 4.55 -15.77 -1.93
CA SER A 236 5.93 -15.42 -1.57
C SER A 236 6.66 -16.70 -1.20
N LEU A 237 7.51 -17.20 -2.10
CA LEU A 237 8.04 -18.57 -2.06
C LEU A 237 6.90 -19.60 -2.00
N GLN A 238 6.77 -20.35 -0.90
CA GLN A 238 5.68 -21.31 -0.69
C GLN A 238 4.52 -20.77 0.14
N THR A 239 4.61 -19.52 0.58
CA THR A 239 3.64 -18.89 1.48
C THR A 239 2.55 -18.15 0.71
N PRO A 240 1.25 -18.39 0.96
CA PRO A 240 0.16 -17.63 0.37
C PRO A 240 0.25 -16.15 0.75
N TYR A 241 0.19 -15.25 -0.25
CA TYR A 241 0.37 -13.82 -0.03
C TYR A 241 -0.77 -13.18 0.78
N MET A 242 -1.99 -13.73 0.66
CA MET A 242 -3.20 -13.28 1.38
C MET A 242 -3.35 -13.85 2.80
N TRP A 243 -2.37 -14.62 3.28
CA TRP A 243 -2.42 -15.07 4.67
C TRP A 243 -2.45 -13.85 5.62
N PRO A 244 -3.24 -13.83 6.70
CA PRO A 244 -4.02 -14.90 7.32
C PRO A 244 -5.49 -15.01 6.89
N PHE A 245 -5.89 -14.33 5.83
CA PHE A 245 -7.25 -14.44 5.31
C PHE A 245 -7.45 -15.73 4.50
N ILE A 246 -6.48 -16.06 3.67
CA ILE A 246 -6.51 -17.25 2.84
C ILE A 246 -5.14 -17.92 2.88
N PRO A 247 -4.99 -19.12 3.50
CA PRO A 247 -6.01 -19.80 4.30
C PRO A 247 -6.34 -19.07 5.61
N PHE A 248 -7.58 -19.22 6.08
CA PHE A 248 -8.06 -18.47 7.23
C PHE A 248 -7.42 -18.92 8.55
N ASN A 249 -6.84 -17.96 9.28
CA ASN A 249 -6.30 -18.17 10.61
C ASN A 249 -6.74 -17.04 11.55
N GLY A 250 -7.79 -17.27 12.33
CA GLY A 250 -8.40 -16.25 13.17
C GLY A 250 -7.48 -15.67 14.23
N LYS A 251 -6.57 -16.50 14.82
CA LYS A 251 -5.60 -16.03 15.83
C LYS A 251 -4.58 -15.08 15.21
N ALA A 252 -4.09 -15.43 14.03
CA ALA A 252 -3.14 -14.58 13.31
C ALA A 252 -3.82 -13.30 12.79
N LEU A 253 -5.06 -13.39 12.32
CA LEU A 253 -5.84 -12.23 11.91
C LEU A 253 -6.04 -11.25 13.07
N TRP A 254 -6.34 -11.76 14.27
CA TRP A 254 -6.43 -10.93 15.45
C TRP A 254 -5.12 -10.19 15.75
N GLN A 255 -3.97 -10.87 15.64
CA GLN A 255 -2.65 -10.27 15.81
C GLN A 255 -2.30 -9.25 14.72
N VAL A 256 -2.86 -9.40 13.52
CA VAL A 256 -2.75 -8.40 12.43
C VAL A 256 -3.57 -7.15 12.76
N LEU A 257 -4.78 -7.30 13.29
CA LEU A 257 -5.69 -6.18 13.57
C LEU A 257 -5.35 -5.46 14.88
N ILE A 258 -4.94 -6.20 15.90
CA ILE A 258 -4.65 -5.68 17.23
C ILE A 258 -3.21 -5.98 17.60
N ARG A 259 -2.48 -4.93 17.96
CA ARG A 259 -1.12 -5.08 18.44
C ARG A 259 -1.11 -5.72 19.82
N THR A 260 -0.51 -6.89 19.95
CA THR A 260 -0.21 -7.52 21.24
C THR A 260 1.10 -6.98 21.80
N SER A 261 1.22 -6.91 23.13
CA SER A 261 2.47 -6.55 23.80
C SER A 261 3.55 -7.62 23.52
N VAL A 262 4.83 -7.22 23.46
CA VAL A 262 5.96 -8.15 23.22
C VAL A 262 5.94 -9.33 24.21
N PRO A 263 5.74 -9.14 25.53
CA PRO A 263 5.64 -10.27 26.48
C PRO A 263 4.42 -11.17 26.24
N GLY A 264 3.35 -10.65 25.61
CA GLY A 264 2.14 -11.42 25.29
C GLY A 264 2.27 -12.29 24.03
N SER A 265 3.26 -12.01 23.18
CA SER A 265 3.51 -12.77 21.94
C SER A 265 4.44 -13.94 22.18
N LYS A 266 3.90 -15.02 22.73
CA LYS A 266 4.68 -16.22 23.11
C LYS A 266 4.92 -17.22 21.99
N VAL A 267 4.23 -17.08 20.84
CA VAL A 267 4.22 -18.05 19.75
C VAL A 267 4.69 -17.40 18.46
N ARG A 268 5.56 -18.09 17.73
CA ARG A 268 6.02 -17.67 16.40
C ARG A 268 4.89 -17.79 15.37
N PRO A 269 4.85 -16.93 14.34
CA PRO A 269 3.87 -17.02 13.27
C PRO A 269 3.92 -18.39 12.58
N SER A 270 2.76 -19.04 12.43
CA SER A 270 2.68 -20.36 11.80
C SER A 270 3.05 -20.35 10.31
N ILE A 271 3.01 -19.18 9.68
CA ILE A 271 3.26 -19.00 8.26
C ILE A 271 4.71 -19.26 7.84
N VAL A 272 5.66 -19.03 8.74
CA VAL A 272 7.10 -19.28 8.49
C VAL A 272 7.52 -20.72 8.78
N HIS A 273 6.55 -21.61 9.10
CA HIS A 273 6.81 -23.02 9.44
C HIS A 273 7.96 -23.20 10.43
N PRO A 274 7.96 -22.51 11.60
CA PRO A 274 9.08 -22.55 12.52
C PRO A 274 9.27 -23.96 13.09
N GLN A 275 10.52 -24.42 13.16
CA GLN A 275 10.86 -25.70 13.79
C GLN A 275 10.48 -25.72 15.27
N ASN A 276 10.66 -24.58 15.97
CA ASN A 276 10.21 -24.36 17.33
C ASN A 276 9.12 -23.28 17.35
N ARG A 277 7.93 -23.63 17.80
CA ARG A 277 6.77 -22.71 17.87
C ARG A 277 6.85 -21.72 19.03
N SER A 278 7.63 -22.01 20.07
CA SER A 278 7.80 -21.14 21.23
C SER A 278 8.80 -20.02 20.91
N LYS A 279 8.42 -18.77 21.18
CA LYS A 279 9.29 -17.59 21.05
C LYS A 279 10.09 -17.36 22.33
N ILE A 280 9.58 -17.79 23.46
CA ILE A 280 10.18 -17.66 24.79
C ILE A 280 10.47 -19.08 25.31
N PRO A 281 11.67 -19.36 25.86
CA PRO A 281 11.95 -20.67 26.46
C PRO A 281 10.94 -20.98 27.56
N PRO A 282 10.54 -22.26 27.74
CA PRO A 282 9.50 -22.62 28.72
C PRO A 282 9.88 -22.36 30.18
N ASN A 283 11.12 -22.01 30.47
CA ASN A 283 11.66 -21.85 31.84
C ASN A 283 12.21 -20.44 32.13
N SER A 284 11.78 -19.42 31.39
CA SER A 284 12.15 -18.01 31.68
C SER A 284 10.96 -17.22 32.24
#